data_f1de4a0adfe840b2bc024d2adfd7f921
#
_entry.id   f1de4a0adfe840b2bc024d2adfd7f921
#
_cell.length_a   1.000
_cell.length_b   1.000
_cell.length_c   1.000
_cell.angle_alpha   90.00
_cell.angle_beta   90.00
_cell.angle_gamma   90.00
#
_symmetry.space_group_name_H-M   'P 1'
#
loop_
_entity.id
_entity.type
_entity.pdbx_description
1 polymer ?
#
loop_
_entity_poly.entity_id
_entity_poly.type
_entity_poly.pdbx_seq_one_letter_code
_entity_poly.pdbx_strand_id
1 'polypeptide(L)'
;EAVAHNKGPCMVLAGPGSGKTLTIAKRIEYLIMKHKVRPEEILVITFTKYAAWEMKNRTRSICGPSSYAVTFGTFHGIYYGILKWAYRLNQSNLLSDEEKYRILREILPGIDWDQEPEADEEKDYLQELAIEIGNVKNKCMDIEEYEPVKYTTEKFRKLYRT
;
A
#
# COMPACT_ATOMS: atom_id res chain seq x y z
N GLU A 1 -16.11 25.88 -4.55
CA GLU A 1 -16.32 25.29 -3.20
C GLU A 1 -15.23 24.30 -2.83
N ALA A 2 -15.00 23.21 -3.59
CA ALA A 2 -14.00 22.18 -3.29
C ALA A 2 -12.58 22.72 -3.09
N VAL A 3 -12.16 23.71 -3.90
CA VAL A 3 -10.84 24.36 -3.76
C VAL A 3 -10.73 25.18 -2.48
N ALA A 4 -11.82 25.87 -2.08
CA ALA A 4 -11.81 26.80 -0.96
C ALA A 4 -12.28 26.20 0.37
N HIS A 5 -12.59 24.90 0.41
CA HIS A 5 -12.99 24.22 1.64
C HIS A 5 -11.88 24.36 2.70
N ASN A 6 -12.22 24.78 3.91
CA ASN A 6 -11.21 25.22 4.89
C ASN A 6 -11.03 24.27 6.08
N LYS A 7 -12.09 23.69 6.61
CA LYS A 7 -12.02 22.90 7.87
C LYS A 7 -12.72 21.56 7.74
N GLY A 8 -12.11 20.55 8.32
CA GLY A 8 -12.65 19.19 8.41
C GLY A 8 -12.55 18.37 7.11
N PRO A 9 -13.01 17.13 7.15
CA PRO A 9 -13.02 16.26 5.98
C PRO A 9 -14.01 16.77 4.92
N CYS A 10 -13.64 16.61 3.65
CA CYS A 10 -14.48 16.96 2.51
C CYS A 10 -14.40 15.86 1.46
N MET A 11 -15.55 15.37 1.03
CA MET A 11 -15.66 14.43 -0.08
C MET A 11 -16.19 15.17 -1.31
N VAL A 12 -15.46 15.05 -2.42
CA VAL A 12 -15.84 15.66 -3.71
C VAL A 12 -16.20 14.56 -4.69
N LEU A 13 -17.46 14.47 -5.07
CA LEU A 13 -17.95 13.56 -6.10
C LEU A 13 -17.78 14.20 -7.47
N ALA A 14 -17.09 13.52 -8.37
CA ALA A 14 -16.77 14.05 -9.68
C ALA A 14 -16.62 12.92 -10.72
N GLY A 15 -17.34 13.03 -11.82
CA GLY A 15 -17.32 12.09 -12.94
C GLY A 15 -16.01 12.13 -13.75
N PRO A 16 -15.83 11.21 -14.70
CA PRO A 16 -14.73 11.28 -15.65
C PRO A 16 -14.73 12.62 -16.40
N GLY A 17 -13.56 13.20 -16.67
CA GLY A 17 -13.43 14.46 -17.41
C GLY A 17 -13.81 15.75 -16.63
N SER A 18 -14.32 15.65 -15.41
CA SER A 18 -14.78 16.81 -14.60
C SER A 18 -13.66 17.71 -14.06
N GLY A 19 -12.40 17.44 -14.36
CA GLY A 19 -11.27 18.23 -13.91
C GLY A 19 -10.79 17.94 -12.48
N LYS A 20 -11.05 16.73 -11.95
CA LYS A 20 -10.60 16.32 -10.60
C LYS A 20 -9.15 16.66 -10.28
N THR A 21 -8.24 16.29 -11.18
CA THR A 21 -6.80 16.55 -11.03
C THR A 21 -6.49 18.06 -10.97
N LEU A 22 -7.17 18.86 -11.79
CA LEU A 22 -7.02 20.31 -11.77
C LEU A 22 -7.55 20.90 -10.47
N THR A 23 -8.69 20.40 -9.98
CA THR A 23 -9.29 20.84 -8.71
C THR A 23 -8.33 20.60 -7.54
N ILE A 24 -7.67 19.42 -7.48
CA ILE A 24 -6.69 19.11 -6.44
C ILE A 24 -5.47 20.02 -6.55
N ALA A 25 -4.93 20.23 -7.75
CA ALA A 25 -3.78 21.12 -7.94
C ALA A 25 -4.10 22.58 -7.54
N LYS A 26 -5.27 23.06 -7.90
CA LYS A 26 -5.75 24.40 -7.50
C LYS A 26 -6.03 24.49 -6.00
N ARG A 27 -6.44 23.39 -5.34
CA ARG A 27 -6.58 23.35 -3.90
C ARG A 27 -5.22 23.46 -3.21
N ILE A 28 -4.20 22.76 -3.69
CA ILE A 28 -2.83 22.85 -3.17
C ILE A 28 -2.33 24.30 -3.30
N GLU A 29 -2.50 24.93 -4.47
CA GLU A 29 -2.17 26.35 -4.69
C GLU A 29 -2.88 27.24 -3.66
N TYR A 30 -4.19 27.04 -3.46
CA TYR A 30 -5.00 27.81 -2.52
C TYR A 30 -4.51 27.64 -1.08
N LEU A 31 -4.19 26.41 -0.65
CA LEU A 31 -3.66 26.15 0.69
C LEU A 31 -2.33 26.89 0.93
N ILE A 32 -1.42 26.84 -0.03
CA ILE A 32 -0.11 27.48 0.06
C ILE A 32 -0.25 29.00 0.02
N MET A 33 -0.98 29.55 -0.97
CA MET A 33 -1.01 30.97 -1.23
C MET A 33 -1.94 31.75 -0.28
N LYS A 34 -3.12 31.20 0.04
CA LYS A 34 -4.14 31.86 0.87
C LYS A 34 -4.02 31.50 2.35
N HIS A 35 -3.89 30.22 2.65
CA HIS A 35 -3.83 29.74 4.03
C HIS A 35 -2.41 29.68 4.59
N LYS A 36 -1.39 29.93 3.76
CA LYS A 36 0.04 29.89 4.16
C LYS A 36 0.46 28.55 4.78
N VAL A 37 -0.23 27.48 4.35
CA VAL A 37 0.16 26.11 4.74
C VAL A 37 1.53 25.82 4.14
N ARG A 38 2.43 25.30 4.95
CA ARG A 38 3.76 24.94 4.48
C ARG A 38 3.65 23.75 3.51
N PRO A 39 4.32 23.79 2.36
CA PRO A 39 4.22 22.72 1.35
C PRO A 39 4.57 21.33 1.89
N GLU A 40 5.51 21.22 2.81
CA GLU A 40 5.90 19.98 3.49
C GLU A 40 4.80 19.38 4.39
N GLU A 41 3.80 20.17 4.76
CA GLU A 41 2.62 19.71 5.52
C GLU A 41 1.50 19.20 4.61
N ILE A 42 1.69 19.26 3.28
CA ILE A 42 0.70 18.81 2.30
C ILE A 42 1.10 17.44 1.78
N LEU A 43 0.21 16.48 1.95
CA LEU A 43 0.37 15.11 1.47
C LEU A 43 -0.73 14.79 0.44
N VAL A 44 -0.33 14.31 -0.73
CA VAL A 44 -1.21 13.89 -1.81
C VAL A 44 -1.03 12.41 -2.06
N ILE A 45 -2.07 11.64 -1.82
CA ILE A 45 -2.04 10.17 -1.96
C ILE A 45 -2.91 9.74 -3.14
N THR A 46 -2.39 8.80 -3.93
CA THR A 46 -3.07 8.22 -5.09
C THR A 46 -2.95 6.68 -5.06
N PHE A 47 -3.71 5.99 -5.91
CA PHE A 47 -3.61 4.53 -6.01
C PHE A 47 -2.38 4.07 -6.81
N THR A 48 -2.00 4.78 -7.87
CA THR A 48 -0.92 4.36 -8.76
C THR A 48 0.26 5.33 -8.73
N LYS A 49 1.46 4.79 -8.96
CA LYS A 49 2.68 5.59 -9.09
C LYS A 49 2.57 6.60 -10.24
N TYR A 50 1.92 6.20 -11.35
CA TYR A 50 1.70 7.06 -12.50
C TYR A 50 0.81 8.26 -12.14
N ALA A 51 -0.32 8.03 -11.46
CA ALA A 51 -1.20 9.11 -11.03
C ALA A 51 -0.52 10.07 -10.04
N ALA A 52 0.32 9.55 -9.14
CA ALA A 52 1.11 10.38 -8.24
C ALA A 52 2.11 11.27 -9.01
N TRP A 53 2.78 10.71 -10.00
CA TRP A 53 3.71 11.43 -10.87
C TRP A 53 2.99 12.50 -11.70
N GLU A 54 1.88 12.15 -12.34
CA GLU A 54 1.06 13.09 -13.12
C GLU A 54 0.58 14.26 -12.25
N MET A 55 0.03 13.95 -11.07
CA MET A 55 -0.45 14.94 -10.12
C MET A 55 0.67 15.90 -9.68
N LYS A 56 1.83 15.34 -9.36
CA LYS A 56 3.04 16.10 -9.00
C LYS A 56 3.44 17.08 -10.10
N ASN A 57 3.51 16.61 -11.36
CA ASN A 57 3.91 17.45 -12.48
C ASN A 57 2.88 18.55 -12.75
N ARG A 58 1.60 18.22 -12.71
CA ARG A 58 0.52 19.21 -12.89
C ARG A 58 0.51 20.26 -11.77
N THR A 59 0.72 19.84 -10.52
CA THR A 59 0.82 20.79 -9.41
C THR A 59 2.01 21.72 -9.57
N ARG A 60 3.16 21.18 -9.97
CA ARG A 60 4.37 21.97 -10.22
C ARG A 60 4.21 22.97 -11.34
N SER A 61 3.48 22.63 -12.40
CA SER A 61 3.21 23.56 -13.50
C SER A 61 2.29 24.71 -13.09
N ILE A 62 1.44 24.51 -12.10
CA ILE A 62 0.47 25.52 -11.61
C ILE A 62 1.10 26.39 -10.51
N CYS A 63 1.72 25.75 -9.51
CA CYS A 63 2.22 26.40 -8.30
C CYS A 63 3.71 26.78 -8.37
N GLY A 64 4.44 26.30 -9.37
CA GLY A 64 5.87 26.51 -9.50
C GLY A 64 6.68 25.99 -8.30
N PRO A 65 7.80 26.69 -7.97
CA PRO A 65 8.70 26.27 -6.89
C PRO A 65 8.02 26.12 -5.53
N SER A 66 6.96 26.85 -5.26
CA SER A 66 6.21 26.81 -3.99
C SER A 66 5.66 25.41 -3.66
N SER A 67 5.51 24.54 -4.65
CA SER A 67 4.98 23.19 -4.45
C SER A 67 6.03 22.08 -4.38
N TYR A 68 7.32 22.40 -4.44
CA TYR A 68 8.38 21.39 -4.55
C TYR A 68 8.49 20.48 -3.31
N ALA A 69 8.16 21.01 -2.15
CA ALA A 69 8.17 20.26 -0.88
C ALA A 69 6.86 19.51 -0.59
N VAL A 70 5.83 19.63 -1.46
CA VAL A 70 4.61 18.84 -1.34
C VAL A 70 4.93 17.36 -1.59
N THR A 71 4.48 16.49 -0.72
CA THR A 71 4.69 15.05 -0.83
C THR A 71 3.61 14.40 -1.68
N PHE A 72 4.02 13.67 -2.71
CA PHE A 72 3.14 12.89 -3.60
C PHE A 72 3.54 11.43 -3.57
N GLY A 73 2.57 10.53 -3.45
CA GLY A 73 2.86 9.10 -3.46
C GLY A 73 1.62 8.22 -3.49
N THR A 74 1.85 6.91 -3.49
CA THR A 74 0.79 5.92 -3.27
C THR A 74 0.63 5.64 -1.78
N PHE A 75 -0.51 5.07 -1.37
CA PHE A 75 -0.72 4.62 0.01
C PHE A 75 0.46 3.77 0.50
N HIS A 76 0.79 2.71 -0.23
CA HIS A 76 1.91 1.82 0.13
C HIS A 76 3.25 2.57 0.23
N GLY A 77 3.55 3.42 -0.75
CA GLY A 77 4.82 4.16 -0.76
C GLY A 77 4.96 5.13 0.41
N ILE A 78 3.88 5.85 0.73
CA ILE A 78 3.85 6.80 1.85
C ILE A 78 3.95 6.07 3.18
N TYR A 79 3.11 5.05 3.41
CA TYR A 79 3.13 4.30 4.68
C TYR A 79 4.44 3.55 4.88
N TYR A 80 5.00 2.95 3.82
CA TYR A 80 6.33 2.36 3.91
C TYR A 80 7.39 3.41 4.27
N GLY A 81 7.31 4.61 3.70
CA GLY A 81 8.20 5.72 4.06
C GLY A 81 8.12 6.10 5.54
N ILE A 82 6.89 6.15 6.10
CA ILE A 82 6.66 6.40 7.52
C ILE A 82 7.24 5.27 8.39
N LEU A 83 6.96 4.02 8.04
CA LEU A 83 7.48 2.84 8.75
C LEU A 83 9.01 2.80 8.69
N LYS A 84 9.58 3.04 7.52
CA LYS A 84 11.03 3.10 7.33
C LYS A 84 11.68 4.13 8.27
N TRP A 85 11.08 5.31 8.40
CA TRP A 85 11.56 6.35 9.29
C TRP A 85 11.38 5.95 10.77
N ALA A 86 10.18 5.50 11.16
CA ALA A 86 9.84 5.20 12.54
C ALA A 86 10.60 3.99 13.11
N TYR A 87 10.78 2.95 12.29
CA TYR A 87 11.41 1.68 12.69
C TYR A 87 12.82 1.50 12.15
N ARG A 88 13.38 2.51 11.48
CA ARG A 88 14.71 2.48 10.85
C ARG A 88 14.87 1.31 9.86
N LEU A 89 13.79 0.96 9.16
CA LEU A 89 13.82 -0.09 8.16
C LEU A 89 14.66 0.32 6.96
N ASN A 90 15.30 -0.66 6.35
CA ASN A 90 16.04 -0.50 5.09
C ASN A 90 15.49 -1.45 4.02
N GLN A 91 16.10 -1.48 2.86
CA GLN A 91 15.60 -2.28 1.74
C GLN A 91 15.71 -3.79 2.00
N SER A 92 16.65 -4.24 2.84
CA SER A 92 16.80 -5.66 3.22
C SER A 92 15.71 -6.16 4.19
N ASN A 93 14.87 -5.27 4.71
CA ASN A 93 13.71 -5.65 5.51
C ASN A 93 12.44 -5.93 4.67
N LEU A 94 12.53 -5.79 3.34
CA LEU A 94 11.46 -6.15 2.41
C LEU A 94 11.80 -7.49 1.77
N LEU A 95 10.96 -8.48 2.02
CA LEU A 95 11.07 -9.76 1.33
C LEU A 95 10.64 -9.59 -0.14
N SER A 96 11.48 -10.05 -1.06
CA SER A 96 11.08 -10.28 -2.45
C SER A 96 10.15 -11.48 -2.55
N ASP A 97 9.44 -11.64 -3.67
CA ASP A 97 8.60 -12.81 -3.88
C ASP A 97 9.45 -14.10 -3.92
N GLU A 98 10.65 -14.03 -4.47
CA GLU A 98 11.61 -15.15 -4.49
C GLU A 98 12.02 -15.58 -3.07
N GLU A 99 12.32 -14.62 -2.20
CA GLU A 99 12.65 -14.90 -0.80
C GLU A 99 11.47 -15.47 -0.03
N LYS A 100 10.26 -14.97 -0.25
CA LYS A 100 9.03 -15.52 0.35
C LYS A 100 8.84 -16.99 -0.02
N TYR A 101 8.96 -17.31 -1.32
CA TYR A 101 8.80 -18.69 -1.79
C TYR A 101 9.91 -19.60 -1.29
N ARG A 102 11.14 -19.10 -1.18
CA ARG A 102 12.24 -19.87 -0.60
C ARG A 102 11.96 -20.21 0.86
N ILE A 103 11.53 -19.26 1.67
CA ILE A 103 11.17 -19.49 3.08
C ILE A 103 10.03 -20.51 3.18
N LEU A 104 9.00 -20.37 2.38
CA LEU A 104 7.89 -21.32 2.39
C LEU A 104 8.36 -22.75 2.02
N ARG A 105 9.22 -22.91 1.02
CA ARG A 105 9.82 -24.23 0.69
C ARG A 105 10.63 -24.84 1.83
N GLU A 106 11.32 -24.02 2.61
CA GLU A 106 12.09 -24.51 3.77
C GLU A 106 11.20 -24.97 4.92
N ILE A 107 10.01 -24.38 5.06
CA ILE A 107 9.07 -24.68 6.15
C ILE A 107 8.15 -25.86 5.80
N LEU A 108 7.72 -25.97 4.55
CA LEU A 108 6.71 -26.94 4.09
C LEU A 108 7.05 -28.40 4.46
N PRO A 109 8.29 -28.91 4.31
CA PRO A 109 8.62 -30.28 4.66
C PRO A 109 8.45 -30.64 6.15
N GLY A 110 8.41 -29.64 7.03
CA GLY A 110 8.14 -29.79 8.47
C GLY A 110 6.66 -29.93 8.84
N ILE A 111 5.78 -29.83 7.85
CA ILE A 111 4.34 -29.88 8.03
C ILE A 111 3.79 -31.07 7.28
N ASP A 112 3.13 -31.97 7.99
CA ASP A 112 2.50 -33.16 7.43
C ASP A 112 1.25 -32.75 6.61
N TRP A 113 1.45 -32.53 5.32
CA TRP A 113 0.37 -32.20 4.38
C TRP A 113 -0.32 -33.45 3.86
N ASP A 114 -1.65 -33.40 3.70
CA ASP A 114 -2.40 -34.56 3.17
C ASP A 114 -2.09 -34.86 1.69
N GLN A 115 -1.62 -33.84 0.97
CA GLN A 115 -1.16 -33.94 -0.41
C GLN A 115 0.03 -33.00 -0.60
N GLU A 116 1.20 -33.54 -0.92
CA GLU A 116 2.31 -32.72 -1.42
C GLU A 116 1.99 -32.32 -2.87
N PRO A 117 2.21 -31.03 -3.23
CA PRO A 117 2.01 -30.61 -4.61
C PRO A 117 3.00 -31.32 -5.54
N GLU A 118 2.53 -31.69 -6.73
CA GLU A 118 3.44 -32.17 -7.78
C GLU A 118 4.43 -31.06 -8.18
N ALA A 119 5.58 -31.43 -8.72
CA ALA A 119 6.68 -30.49 -8.98
C ALA A 119 6.32 -29.34 -9.95
N ASP A 120 5.37 -29.57 -10.85
CA ASP A 120 4.83 -28.57 -11.79
C ASP A 120 3.76 -27.67 -11.16
N GLU A 121 3.12 -28.08 -10.08
CA GLU A 121 2.09 -27.33 -9.33
C GLU A 121 2.70 -26.55 -8.14
N GLU A 122 3.94 -26.83 -7.76
CA GLU A 122 4.58 -26.25 -6.56
C GLU A 122 4.51 -24.71 -6.55
N LYS A 123 4.72 -24.07 -7.68
CA LYS A 123 4.72 -22.60 -7.78
C LYS A 123 3.37 -22.00 -7.47
N ASP A 124 2.31 -22.58 -8.03
CA ASP A 124 0.94 -22.10 -7.83
C ASP A 124 0.51 -22.34 -6.38
N TYR A 125 0.90 -23.47 -5.82
CA TYR A 125 0.69 -23.81 -4.42
C TYR A 125 1.34 -22.82 -3.46
N LEU A 126 2.61 -22.47 -3.68
CA LEU A 126 3.33 -21.48 -2.87
C LEU A 126 2.71 -20.08 -2.99
N GLN A 127 2.24 -19.73 -4.18
CA GLN A 127 1.57 -18.45 -4.42
C GLN A 127 0.24 -18.38 -3.65
N GLU A 128 -0.57 -19.42 -3.71
CA GLU A 128 -1.83 -19.51 -2.97
C GLU A 128 -1.61 -19.43 -1.46
N LEU A 129 -0.60 -20.15 -0.96
CA LEU A 129 -0.23 -20.12 0.45
C LEU A 129 0.21 -18.72 0.90
N ALA A 130 1.02 -18.05 0.08
CA ALA A 130 1.44 -16.67 0.36
C ALA A 130 0.24 -15.70 0.37
N ILE A 131 -0.75 -15.88 -0.50
CA ILE A 131 -2.00 -15.12 -0.51
C ILE A 131 -2.78 -15.36 0.78
N GLU A 132 -2.91 -16.62 1.21
CA GLU A 132 -3.66 -16.98 2.42
C GLU A 132 -3.02 -16.38 3.69
N ILE A 133 -1.69 -16.44 3.80
CA ILE A 133 -0.93 -15.75 4.86
C ILE A 133 -1.16 -14.24 4.80
N GLY A 134 -1.18 -13.67 3.59
CA GLY A 134 -1.48 -12.26 3.36
C GLY A 134 -2.89 -11.87 3.84
N ASN A 135 -3.86 -12.74 3.65
CA ASN A 135 -5.25 -12.52 4.07
C ASN A 135 -5.38 -12.38 5.59
N VAL A 136 -4.69 -13.24 6.37
CA VAL A 136 -4.65 -13.13 7.84
C VAL A 136 -4.11 -11.76 8.25
N LYS A 137 -2.96 -11.37 7.69
CA LYS A 137 -2.29 -10.11 8.01
C LYS A 137 -3.12 -8.89 7.60
N ASN A 138 -3.72 -8.92 6.40
CA ASN A 138 -4.52 -7.80 5.87
C ASN A 138 -5.83 -7.60 6.63
N LYS A 139 -6.42 -8.68 7.14
CA LYS A 139 -7.63 -8.60 7.97
C LYS A 139 -7.34 -8.23 9.42
N CYS A 140 -6.07 -8.17 9.83
CA CYS A 140 -5.65 -8.01 11.22
C CYS A 140 -6.34 -9.00 12.16
N MET A 141 -6.61 -10.23 11.68
CA MET A 141 -7.26 -11.28 12.46
C MET A 141 -6.24 -12.05 13.27
N ASP A 142 -6.66 -12.54 14.43
CA ASP A 142 -5.92 -13.56 15.14
C ASP A 142 -5.92 -14.84 14.31
N ILE A 143 -4.77 -15.52 14.24
CA ILE A 143 -4.66 -16.79 13.52
C ILE A 143 -5.60 -17.87 14.08
N GLU A 144 -5.96 -17.77 15.37
CA GLU A 144 -6.91 -18.68 16.00
C GLU A 144 -8.34 -18.50 15.52
N GLU A 145 -8.68 -17.31 15.04
CA GLU A 145 -10.02 -16.97 14.49
C GLU A 145 -10.08 -17.13 12.98
N TYR A 146 -8.92 -17.35 12.33
CA TYR A 146 -8.87 -17.46 10.88
C TYR A 146 -9.17 -18.89 10.41
N GLU A 147 -10.08 -19.01 9.47
CA GLU A 147 -10.40 -20.24 8.77
C GLU A 147 -9.85 -20.17 7.34
N PRO A 148 -8.81 -20.96 7.01
CA PRO A 148 -8.24 -21.00 5.67
C PRO A 148 -9.22 -21.66 4.69
N VAL A 149 -9.22 -21.21 3.43
CA VAL A 149 -10.15 -21.71 2.42
C VAL A 149 -9.74 -23.07 1.87
N LYS A 150 -8.43 -23.29 1.70
CA LYS A 150 -7.89 -24.47 1.00
C LYS A 150 -7.11 -25.44 1.90
N TYR A 151 -6.83 -25.06 3.13
CA TYR A 151 -5.96 -25.82 4.03
C TYR A 151 -6.70 -26.24 5.29
N THR A 152 -6.28 -27.35 5.89
CA THR A 152 -6.74 -27.72 7.24
C THR A 152 -6.31 -26.64 8.22
N THR A 153 -7.24 -26.18 9.04
CA THR A 153 -7.02 -25.07 9.99
C THR A 153 -5.80 -25.32 10.88
N GLU A 154 -5.65 -26.54 11.40
CA GLU A 154 -4.54 -26.91 12.29
C GLU A 154 -3.17 -26.80 11.58
N LYS A 155 -3.06 -27.33 10.36
CA LYS A 155 -1.83 -27.32 9.57
C LYS A 155 -1.46 -25.90 9.15
N PHE A 156 -2.44 -25.10 8.72
CA PHE A 156 -2.21 -23.71 8.36
C PHE A 156 -1.76 -22.87 9.56
N ARG A 157 -2.37 -23.05 10.73
CA ARG A 157 -1.96 -22.37 11.97
C ARG A 157 -0.53 -22.74 12.38
N LYS A 158 -0.16 -24.02 12.27
CA LYS A 158 1.21 -24.47 12.52
C LYS A 158 2.19 -23.76 11.59
N LEU A 159 1.91 -23.74 10.29
CA LEU A 159 2.75 -23.05 9.30
C LEU A 159 2.87 -21.54 9.58
N TYR A 160 1.78 -20.89 9.88
CA TYR A 160 1.75 -19.44 10.12
C TYR A 160 2.59 -19.02 11.33
N ARG A 161 2.76 -19.90 12.32
CA ARG A 161 3.54 -19.66 13.53
C ARG A 161 5.02 -20.00 13.41
N THR A 162 5.41 -20.77 12.38
CA THR A 162 6.81 -21.14 12.10
C THR A 162 7.53 -20.01 11.38
#